data_4bb22f14bd16dccfdb3b7c3a863384a4
#
_entry.id   4bb22f14bd16dccfdb3b7c3a863384a4
#
_cell.length_a   1.000
_cell.length_b   1.000
_cell.length_c   1.000
_cell.angle_alpha   90.00
_cell.angle_beta   90.00
_cell.angle_gamma   90.00
#
_symmetry.space_group_name_H-M   'P 1'
#
loop_
_entity.id
_entity.type
_entity.pdbx_description
1 polymer ?
#
loop_
_entity_poly.entity_id
_entity_poly.type
_entity_poly.pdbx_seq_one_letter_code
_entity_poly.pdbx_strand_id
1 'polypeptide(L)'
;MKAKSYKLKYVPTVQQLRDAGFRPGGSWMHENAFMFAERRFAYELSVSICFFPDLGVWDDFYNILVLDEEFGQPYTPFYSENYKKDIKGFPVLEYCIRQYNDFLDSFDFLE
;
A
#
# COMPACT_ATOMS: atom_id res chain seq x y z
N MET A 1 1.02 16.30 8.69
CA MET A 1 0.73 15.69 7.39
C MET A 1 -0.05 14.41 7.60
N LYS A 2 -1.08 14.19 6.81
CA LYS A 2 -1.90 12.97 6.89
C LYS A 2 -1.76 12.14 5.64
N ALA A 3 -1.84 10.82 5.78
CA ALA A 3 -2.00 9.92 4.66
C ALA A 3 -3.35 10.19 3.99
N LYS A 4 -3.36 10.23 2.66
CA LYS A 4 -4.59 10.39 1.90
C LYS A 4 -5.41 9.11 1.93
N SER A 5 -6.72 9.24 1.86
CA SER A 5 -7.62 8.12 1.61
C SER A 5 -7.85 8.03 0.10
N TYR A 6 -7.84 6.81 -0.43
CA TYR A 6 -7.91 6.59 -1.88
C TYR A 6 -9.16 5.82 -2.23
N LYS A 7 -9.69 6.10 -3.41
CA LYS A 7 -10.82 5.38 -3.98
C LYS A 7 -10.55 5.07 -5.45
N LEU A 8 -11.28 4.12 -6.00
CA LEU A 8 -11.14 3.78 -7.40
C LEU A 8 -11.79 4.83 -8.30
N LYS A 9 -11.08 5.30 -9.32
CA LYS A 9 -11.67 6.02 -10.44
C LYS A 9 -12.42 5.07 -11.35
N TYR A 10 -11.87 3.88 -11.54
CA TYR A 10 -12.41 2.78 -12.34
C TYR A 10 -11.80 1.48 -11.82
N VAL A 11 -12.44 0.37 -12.14
CA VAL A 11 -11.91 -0.94 -11.78
C VAL A 11 -10.85 -1.34 -12.81
N PRO A 12 -9.57 -1.44 -12.43
CA PRO A 12 -8.52 -1.79 -13.38
C PRO A 12 -8.62 -3.25 -13.84
N THR A 13 -8.27 -3.49 -15.09
CA THR A 13 -8.12 -4.85 -15.60
C THR A 13 -6.81 -5.47 -15.11
N VAL A 14 -6.69 -6.78 -15.22
CA VAL A 14 -5.44 -7.47 -14.89
C VAL A 14 -4.28 -6.91 -15.72
N GLN A 15 -4.52 -6.63 -17.00
CA GLN A 15 -3.47 -6.07 -17.86
C GLN A 15 -3.06 -4.67 -17.42
N GLN A 16 -4.01 -3.82 -17.03
CA GLN A 16 -3.70 -2.49 -16.50
C GLN A 16 -2.89 -2.58 -15.21
N LEU A 17 -3.21 -3.55 -14.34
CA LEU A 17 -2.45 -3.80 -13.12
C LEU A 17 -1.02 -4.24 -13.45
N ARG A 18 -0.85 -5.17 -14.40
CA ARG A 18 0.49 -5.60 -14.84
C ARG A 18 1.29 -4.44 -15.40
N ASP A 19 0.68 -3.62 -16.23
CA ASP A 19 1.34 -2.45 -16.82
C ASP A 19 1.76 -1.43 -15.77
N ALA A 20 1.03 -1.36 -14.65
CA ALA A 20 1.34 -0.49 -13.53
C ALA A 20 2.40 -1.08 -12.57
N GLY A 21 2.90 -2.28 -12.84
CA GLY A 21 3.93 -2.92 -12.04
C GLY A 21 3.41 -3.94 -11.02
N PHE A 22 2.13 -4.23 -11.04
CA PHE A 22 1.56 -5.30 -10.20
C PHE A 22 1.94 -6.66 -10.75
N ARG A 23 2.05 -7.62 -9.87
CA ARG A 23 2.33 -9.02 -10.21
C ARG A 23 1.37 -9.93 -9.44
N PRO A 24 1.11 -11.16 -9.95
CA PRO A 24 0.24 -12.11 -9.29
C PRO A 24 0.77 -12.49 -7.91
N GLY A 25 -0.13 -12.60 -6.95
CA GLY A 25 0.18 -13.18 -5.65
C GLY A 25 0.26 -14.69 -5.70
N GLY A 26 0.81 -15.26 -4.65
CA GLY A 26 1.18 -16.67 -4.59
C GLY A 26 0.05 -17.67 -4.41
N SER A 27 -1.09 -17.51 -5.06
CA SER A 27 -2.15 -18.51 -5.02
C SER A 27 -1.97 -19.52 -6.15
N TRP A 28 -1.75 -20.78 -5.80
CA TRP A 28 -1.62 -21.87 -6.76
C TRP A 28 -2.97 -22.31 -7.35
N MET A 29 -4.08 -21.93 -6.72
CA MET A 29 -5.43 -22.29 -7.18
C MET A 29 -6.01 -21.30 -8.18
N HIS A 30 -5.55 -20.06 -8.14
CA HIS A 30 -6.07 -18.99 -8.98
C HIS A 30 -4.95 -18.05 -9.35
N GLU A 31 -4.48 -18.12 -10.59
CA GLU A 31 -3.31 -17.36 -11.04
C GLU A 31 -3.44 -15.85 -10.83
N ASN A 32 -4.66 -15.33 -10.97
CA ASN A 32 -4.93 -13.90 -10.81
C ASN A 32 -5.89 -13.62 -9.66
N ALA A 33 -5.91 -14.47 -8.62
CA ALA A 33 -6.79 -14.28 -7.47
C ALA A 33 -6.55 -12.92 -6.82
N PHE A 34 -5.28 -12.51 -6.75
CA PHE A 34 -4.95 -11.14 -6.39
C PHE A 34 -3.67 -10.70 -7.11
N MET A 35 -3.55 -9.38 -7.22
CA MET A 35 -2.38 -8.73 -7.79
C MET A 35 -1.81 -7.79 -6.74
N PHE A 36 -0.48 -7.69 -6.66
CA PHE A 36 0.14 -6.82 -5.67
C PHE A 36 1.30 -6.03 -6.25
N ALA A 37 1.56 -4.88 -5.65
CA ALA A 37 2.74 -4.07 -5.91
C ALA A 37 3.27 -3.57 -4.57
N GLU A 38 4.57 -3.36 -4.48
CA GLU A 38 5.19 -2.85 -3.27
C GLU A 38 6.30 -1.87 -3.59
N ARG A 39 6.57 -0.98 -2.66
CA ARG A 39 7.72 -0.09 -2.71
C ARG A 39 8.38 -0.10 -1.34
N ARG A 40 9.68 -0.40 -1.33
CA ARG A 40 10.51 -0.27 -0.13
C ARG A 40 11.15 1.10 -0.09
N PHE A 41 11.31 1.64 1.10
CA PHE A 41 11.95 2.93 1.28
C PHE A 41 12.80 2.92 2.56
N ALA A 42 13.41 4.05 2.88
CA ALA A 42 14.35 4.14 3.99
C ALA A 42 13.72 3.76 5.33
N TYR A 43 14.55 3.53 6.32
CA TYR A 43 14.17 3.16 7.70
C TYR A 43 13.51 1.79 7.81
N GLU A 44 13.83 0.87 6.89
CA GLU A 44 13.26 -0.48 6.87
C GLU A 44 11.73 -0.48 6.77
N LEU A 45 11.18 0.48 6.01
CA LEU A 45 9.74 0.60 5.81
C LEU A 45 9.38 0.22 4.39
N SER A 46 8.14 -0.23 4.21
CA SER A 46 7.57 -0.52 2.89
C SER A 46 6.08 -0.23 2.87
N VAL A 47 5.54 -0.04 1.68
CA VAL A 47 4.11 -0.02 1.45
C VAL A 47 3.80 -1.03 0.37
N SER A 48 2.79 -1.85 0.61
CA SER A 48 2.28 -2.79 -0.38
C SER A 48 0.81 -2.53 -0.62
N ILE A 49 0.38 -2.75 -1.84
CA ILE A 49 -1.00 -2.60 -2.28
C ILE A 49 -1.42 -3.92 -2.93
N CYS A 50 -2.58 -4.41 -2.55
CA CYS A 50 -3.13 -5.66 -3.04
C CYS A 50 -4.48 -5.38 -3.66
N PHE A 51 -4.73 -5.93 -4.84
CA PHE A 51 -6.00 -5.77 -5.54
C PHE A 51 -6.54 -7.13 -5.93
N PHE A 52 -7.86 -7.31 -5.75
CA PHE A 52 -8.56 -8.55 -6.07
C PHE A 52 -9.43 -8.31 -7.30
N PRO A 53 -8.95 -8.63 -8.53
CA PRO A 53 -9.65 -8.28 -9.76
C PRO A 53 -11.09 -8.83 -9.83
N ASP A 54 -11.31 -10.03 -9.32
CA ASP A 54 -12.63 -10.67 -9.37
C ASP A 54 -13.65 -9.96 -8.49
N LEU A 55 -13.21 -9.31 -7.41
CA LEU A 55 -14.10 -8.60 -6.50
C LEU A 55 -14.40 -7.19 -6.97
N GLY A 56 -13.42 -6.55 -7.63
CA GLY A 56 -13.57 -5.18 -8.13
C GLY A 56 -13.84 -4.15 -7.04
N VAL A 57 -13.50 -4.45 -5.81
CA VAL A 57 -13.78 -3.60 -4.64
C VAL A 57 -12.48 -3.04 -4.09
N TRP A 58 -12.55 -1.82 -3.65
CA TRP A 58 -11.41 -1.14 -3.04
C TRP A 58 -11.75 -0.68 -1.62
N ASP A 59 -10.86 -1.00 -0.71
CA ASP A 59 -10.87 -0.49 0.65
C ASP A 59 -9.41 -0.28 1.03
N ASP A 60 -9.01 0.97 1.21
CA ASP A 60 -7.62 1.29 1.49
C ASP A 60 -7.12 0.72 2.81
N PHE A 61 -8.02 0.47 3.76
CA PHE A 61 -7.65 -0.17 5.02
C PHE A 61 -7.22 -1.63 4.84
N TYR A 62 -7.92 -2.37 3.96
CA TYR A 62 -7.62 -3.79 3.73
C TYR A 62 -6.67 -4.04 2.57
N ASN A 63 -6.64 -3.13 1.59
CA ASN A 63 -5.84 -3.34 0.40
C ASN A 63 -4.42 -2.80 0.51
N ILE A 64 -4.14 -1.95 1.49
CA ILE A 64 -2.83 -1.33 1.65
C ILE A 64 -2.23 -1.73 2.99
N LEU A 65 -0.94 -2.08 2.97
CA LEU A 65 -0.19 -2.37 4.18
C LEU A 65 1.09 -1.53 4.20
N VAL A 66 1.25 -0.76 5.27
CA VAL A 66 2.50 -0.09 5.59
C VAL A 66 3.21 -0.93 6.65
N LEU A 67 4.36 -1.47 6.28
CA LEU A 67 5.07 -2.47 7.07
C LEU A 67 6.39 -1.92 7.59
N ASP A 68 6.67 -2.23 8.85
CA ASP A 68 7.99 -2.09 9.44
C ASP A 68 8.72 -3.40 9.24
N GLU A 69 9.63 -3.45 8.26
CA GLU A 69 10.37 -4.64 7.89
C GLU A 69 11.34 -5.09 8.99
N GLU A 70 11.82 -4.15 9.81
CA GLU A 70 12.74 -4.45 10.90
C GLU A 70 12.09 -5.36 11.93
N PHE A 71 10.81 -5.17 12.21
CA PHE A 71 10.06 -5.94 13.20
C PHE A 71 9.07 -6.92 12.56
N GLY A 72 8.91 -6.89 11.23
CA GLY A 72 8.00 -7.78 10.54
C GLY A 72 6.53 -7.56 10.88
N GLN A 73 6.13 -6.32 11.15
CA GLN A 73 4.77 -5.99 11.59
C GLN A 73 4.32 -4.65 11.00
N PRO A 74 3.01 -4.35 11.01
CA PRO A 74 2.52 -3.05 10.56
C PRO A 74 3.20 -1.91 11.32
N TYR A 75 3.53 -0.84 10.58
CA TYR A 75 4.15 0.34 11.18
C TYR A 75 3.11 1.11 11.99
N THR A 76 3.04 0.82 13.28
CA THR A 76 2.01 1.31 14.18
C THR A 76 1.77 2.82 14.14
N PRO A 77 2.82 3.68 14.12
CA PRO A 77 2.60 5.13 14.06
C PRO A 77 1.81 5.61 12.85
N PHE A 78 1.86 4.87 11.75
CA PHE A 78 1.09 5.18 10.55
C PHE A 78 -0.42 4.97 10.77
N TYR A 79 -0.79 3.97 11.57
CA TYR A 79 -2.18 3.56 11.77
C TYR A 79 -2.85 4.20 12.99
N SER A 80 -2.08 4.80 13.90
CA SER A 80 -2.62 5.29 15.17
C SER A 80 -2.44 6.81 15.29
N GLU A 81 -3.54 7.54 15.34
CA GLU A 81 -3.52 8.97 15.59
C GLU A 81 -3.03 9.34 17.00
N ASN A 82 -3.13 8.38 17.91
CA ASN A 82 -2.67 8.56 19.29
C ASN A 82 -1.17 8.33 19.47
N TYR A 83 -0.52 7.79 18.44
CA TYR A 83 0.91 7.50 18.49
C TYR A 83 1.68 8.72 18.02
N LYS A 84 2.02 9.58 18.97
CA LYS A 84 2.69 10.85 18.67
C LYS A 84 4.20 10.72 18.52
N LYS A 85 4.74 9.56 18.84
CA LYS A 85 6.17 9.32 18.84
C LYS A 85 6.38 7.82 18.66
N ASP A 86 7.24 7.44 17.76
CA ASP A 86 7.64 6.05 17.58
C ASP A 86 9.12 5.87 17.88
N ILE A 87 9.59 4.63 17.77
CA ILE A 87 11.01 4.31 18.01
C ILE A 87 11.94 4.91 16.95
N LYS A 88 11.38 5.28 15.78
CA LYS A 88 12.15 5.88 14.69
C LYS A 88 12.05 7.42 14.68
N GLY A 89 11.09 7.98 15.43
CA GLY A 89 10.89 9.42 15.57
C GLY A 89 9.92 10.03 14.55
N PHE A 90 9.50 11.26 14.81
CA PHE A 90 8.51 11.98 13.99
C PHE A 90 8.91 12.20 12.53
N PRO A 91 10.15 12.63 12.23
CA PRO A 91 10.54 12.82 10.83
C PRO A 91 10.38 11.55 9.99
N VAL A 92 10.52 10.38 10.61
CA VAL A 92 10.32 9.09 9.92
C VAL A 92 8.86 8.89 9.56
N LEU A 93 7.93 9.22 10.46
CA LEU A 93 6.49 9.11 10.17
C LEU A 93 6.09 10.03 9.01
N GLU A 94 6.52 11.28 9.02
CA GLU A 94 6.23 12.21 7.91
C GLU A 94 6.82 11.73 6.60
N TYR A 95 8.03 11.22 6.63
CA TYR A 95 8.69 10.63 5.47
C TYR A 95 7.87 9.44 4.95
N CYS A 96 7.43 8.56 5.85
CA CYS A 96 6.61 7.40 5.50
C CYS A 96 5.31 7.82 4.80
N ILE A 97 4.61 8.81 5.36
CA ILE A 97 3.35 9.30 4.78
C ILE A 97 3.59 9.88 3.38
N ARG A 98 4.67 10.61 3.19
CA ARG A 98 5.03 11.16 1.88
C ARG A 98 5.27 10.06 0.85
N GLN A 99 6.05 9.05 1.23
CA GLN A 99 6.32 7.91 0.35
C GLN A 99 5.06 7.12 0.03
N TYR A 100 4.19 6.93 1.01
CA TYR A 100 2.89 6.31 0.83
C TYR A 100 2.04 7.07 -0.19
N ASN A 101 1.89 8.38 0.00
CA ASN A 101 1.09 9.20 -0.91
C ASN A 101 1.68 9.20 -2.32
N ASP A 102 3.00 9.35 -2.45
CA ASP A 102 3.67 9.34 -3.76
C ASP A 102 3.47 8.00 -4.48
N PHE A 103 3.55 6.90 -3.75
CA PHE A 103 3.37 5.58 -4.33
C PHE A 103 1.94 5.40 -4.87
N LEU A 104 0.95 5.73 -4.05
CA LEU A 104 -0.45 5.56 -4.44
C LEU A 104 -0.89 6.55 -5.51
N ASP A 105 -0.40 7.79 -5.46
CA ASP A 105 -0.65 8.80 -6.49
C ASP A 105 -0.11 8.40 -7.86
N SER A 106 0.84 7.46 -7.91
CA SER A 106 1.41 6.99 -9.16
C SER A 106 0.48 6.06 -9.96
N PHE A 107 -0.59 5.57 -9.35
CA PHE A 107 -1.54 4.66 -10.00
C PHE A 107 -2.72 5.43 -10.59
N ASP A 108 -2.94 5.29 -11.90
CA ASP A 108 -4.00 6.01 -12.62
C ASP A 108 -5.40 5.64 -12.17
N PHE A 109 -5.58 4.44 -11.64
CA PHE A 109 -6.91 3.95 -11.22
C PHE A 109 -7.32 4.39 -9.82
N LEU A 110 -6.46 5.09 -9.11
CA LEU A 110 -6.74 5.62 -7.77
C LEU A 110 -6.85 7.15 -7.78
N GLU A 111 -7.72 7.65 -6.93
CA GLU A 111 -7.86 9.10 -6.69
C GLU A 111 -8.14 9.41 -5.23
#